data_44163f13d41fb3ef4c8946c83bfdf015
#
_entry.id   44163f13d41fb3ef4c8946c83bfdf015
#
_cell.length_a   1.000
_cell.length_b   1.000
_cell.length_c   1.000
_cell.angle_alpha   90.00
_cell.angle_beta   90.00
_cell.angle_gamma   90.00
#
_symmetry.space_group_name_H-M   'P 1'
#
loop_
_entity.id
_entity.type
_entity.pdbx_description
1 polymer ?
#
loop_
_entity_poly.entity_id
_entity_poly.type
_entity_poly.pdbx_seq_one_letter_code
_entity_poly.pdbx_strand_id
1 'polypeptide(L)'
;MILYKYTADCSKLNLEQEDATKEGYEGLYPRRSDIAEWNSKFYTAYRTEKKFFIMISDIRKDKMTIVAELEMEVDPRECVDYIRKILPEMELLACEEITSDEFYKEMVRTERNNWTECYIRSMKEDLKLATEPEHSYYEPVAYQVSERIYTSQDMNRQKQSEQMQEIMASESFYEEMERIYAPENEKRFVGHPVHYLITAGDKAAADDMIDILIPALLENQRLLSGRAYDVQKMTHKAEREGNFDNIFSGAKGGTVILSLEGEKSTGRYATGNYDLAKALGNKLNEYGNSTLFIFVDISGNRSVSDDTIAEILSNADLIQIQECQGDLKRASAYLKGLAEKTEYHDYTIDELTQYLPKEKKLYSVSDIYNAYNRWYGRGLKTHIYKAYKEKDLIKIELKKKTDKPYLELQKMVGLSDVKKVTDEILAAAKMQKMRKQIGRAHV
;
A
#
# COMPACT_ATOMS: atom_id res chain seq x y z
N MET A 1 -2.72 -8.05 -15.25
CA MET A 1 -4.06 -7.58 -15.69
C MET A 1 -4.14 -6.08 -15.42
N ILE A 2 -4.47 -5.26 -16.42
CA ILE A 2 -4.49 -3.80 -16.28
C ILE A 2 -5.92 -3.31 -16.53
N LEU A 3 -6.44 -2.46 -15.64
CA LEU A 3 -7.80 -1.95 -15.72
C LEU A 3 -7.78 -0.48 -16.15
N TYR A 4 -8.49 -0.17 -17.23
CA TYR A 4 -8.54 1.16 -17.79
C TYR A 4 -9.96 1.72 -17.77
N LYS A 5 -10.03 3.04 -17.64
CA LYS A 5 -11.23 3.84 -17.87
C LYS A 5 -10.95 4.83 -18.98
N TYR A 6 -11.74 4.73 -20.02
CA TYR A 6 -11.71 5.63 -21.15
C TYR A 6 -12.86 6.61 -21.05
N THR A 7 -12.57 7.88 -21.30
CA THR A 7 -13.59 8.90 -21.53
C THR A 7 -13.56 9.27 -23.00
N ALA A 8 -14.72 9.22 -23.65
CA ALA A 8 -14.84 9.49 -25.07
C ALA A 8 -15.94 10.52 -25.34
N ASP A 9 -15.76 11.31 -26.42
CA ASP A 9 -16.82 12.14 -27.01
C ASP A 9 -17.71 11.25 -27.89
N CYS A 10 -18.99 11.26 -27.62
CA CYS A 10 -20.01 10.51 -28.36
C CYS A 10 -21.04 11.44 -29.02
N SER A 11 -20.77 12.74 -29.14
CA SER A 11 -21.67 13.74 -29.75
C SER A 11 -22.07 13.43 -31.20
N LYS A 12 -21.20 12.69 -31.93
CA LYS A 12 -21.44 12.31 -33.32
C LYS A 12 -22.23 11.00 -33.46
N LEU A 13 -22.37 10.23 -32.35
CA LEU A 13 -23.23 9.04 -32.35
C LEU A 13 -24.68 9.50 -32.34
N ASN A 14 -25.45 9.09 -33.35
CA ASN A 14 -26.89 9.30 -33.42
C ASN A 14 -27.61 8.47 -32.38
N LEU A 15 -27.48 8.87 -31.11
CA LEU A 15 -28.18 8.21 -30.01
C LEU A 15 -29.64 8.69 -30.06
N GLU A 16 -30.57 7.78 -30.42
CA GLU A 16 -31.99 8.06 -30.23
C GLU A 16 -32.25 8.20 -28.73
N GLN A 17 -32.87 9.34 -28.38
CA GLN A 17 -33.04 9.78 -27.01
C GLN A 17 -34.41 9.33 -26.50
N GLU A 18 -34.43 8.56 -25.39
CA GLU A 18 -35.67 8.31 -24.66
C GLU A 18 -35.92 9.43 -23.64
N ASP A 19 -37.15 9.98 -23.66
CA ASP A 19 -37.60 10.95 -22.68
C ASP A 19 -37.67 10.30 -21.27
N ALA A 20 -36.74 10.68 -20.43
CA ALA A 20 -36.69 10.20 -19.03
C ALA A 20 -37.67 10.99 -18.13
N THR A 21 -38.95 11.09 -18.53
CA THR A 21 -39.96 11.88 -17.79
C THR A 21 -40.46 11.18 -16.52
N LYS A 22 -39.87 10.06 -16.07
CA LYS A 22 -40.45 9.27 -14.97
C LYS A 22 -39.82 9.41 -13.60
N GLU A 23 -38.63 10.01 -13.39
CA GLU A 23 -38.05 10.08 -12.04
C GLU A 23 -37.15 11.32 -11.82
N GLY A 24 -37.60 12.53 -12.12
CA GLY A 24 -36.92 13.74 -11.61
C GLY A 24 -35.52 14.05 -12.16
N TYR A 25 -35.11 13.39 -13.22
CA TYR A 25 -33.85 13.66 -13.93
C TYR A 25 -34.17 14.43 -15.23
N GLU A 26 -33.82 15.69 -15.24
CA GLU A 26 -33.81 16.50 -16.47
C GLU A 26 -32.60 16.10 -17.33
N GLY A 27 -32.75 15.23 -18.32
CA GLY A 27 -31.72 14.85 -19.27
C GLY A 27 -32.23 13.88 -20.32
N LEU A 28 -31.73 14.05 -21.54
CA LEU A 28 -31.96 13.12 -22.65
C LEU A 28 -30.94 11.96 -22.50
N TYR A 29 -31.40 10.74 -22.38
CA TYR A 29 -30.56 9.55 -22.29
C TYR A 29 -30.63 8.74 -23.58
N PRO A 30 -29.51 8.12 -24.03
CA PRO A 30 -29.53 7.23 -25.18
C PRO A 30 -30.43 6.02 -24.92
N ARG A 31 -30.96 5.44 -25.99
CA ARG A 31 -31.78 4.23 -25.87
C ARG A 31 -30.98 3.14 -25.18
N ARG A 32 -31.58 2.58 -24.15
CA ARG A 32 -31.05 1.45 -23.39
C ARG A 32 -30.69 0.25 -24.26
N SER A 33 -31.45 0.02 -25.33
CA SER A 33 -31.24 -1.06 -26.30
C SER A 33 -29.89 -0.96 -27.00
N ASP A 34 -29.46 0.25 -27.42
CA ASP A 34 -28.26 0.45 -28.20
C ASP A 34 -27.00 0.18 -27.37
N ILE A 35 -26.98 0.66 -26.13
CA ILE A 35 -25.87 0.41 -25.20
C ILE A 35 -25.79 -1.07 -24.84
N ALA A 36 -26.92 -1.72 -24.57
CA ALA A 36 -26.97 -3.16 -24.30
C ALA A 36 -26.46 -3.99 -25.50
N GLU A 37 -26.80 -3.58 -26.72
CA GLU A 37 -26.29 -4.22 -27.94
C GLU A 37 -24.78 -4.07 -28.10
N TRP A 38 -24.23 -2.87 -27.88
CA TRP A 38 -22.77 -2.65 -27.93
C TRP A 38 -22.05 -3.46 -26.84
N ASN A 39 -22.55 -3.44 -25.61
CA ASN A 39 -21.98 -4.23 -24.52
C ASN A 39 -22.08 -5.74 -24.81
N SER A 40 -23.15 -6.21 -25.44
CA SER A 40 -23.27 -7.60 -25.87
C SER A 40 -22.23 -7.97 -26.94
N LYS A 41 -21.94 -7.07 -27.89
CA LYS A 41 -20.89 -7.26 -28.89
C LYS A 41 -19.52 -7.35 -28.25
N PHE A 42 -19.19 -6.44 -27.30
CA PHE A 42 -17.93 -6.47 -26.55
C PHE A 42 -17.79 -7.76 -25.74
N TYR A 43 -18.85 -8.18 -25.04
CA TYR A 43 -18.82 -9.39 -24.24
C TYR A 43 -18.67 -10.67 -25.07
N THR A 44 -19.29 -10.69 -26.25
CA THR A 44 -19.13 -11.82 -27.18
C THR A 44 -17.70 -11.95 -27.64
N ALA A 45 -17.03 -10.84 -27.95
CA ALA A 45 -15.62 -10.83 -28.31
C ALA A 45 -14.72 -11.30 -27.18
N TYR A 46 -14.96 -10.83 -25.96
CA TYR A 46 -14.23 -11.29 -24.76
C TYR A 46 -14.33 -12.81 -24.58
N ARG A 47 -15.52 -13.37 -24.68
CA ARG A 47 -15.71 -14.84 -24.58
C ARG A 47 -14.99 -15.63 -25.64
N THR A 48 -14.83 -15.06 -26.84
CA THR A 48 -14.25 -15.75 -28.00
C THR A 48 -12.72 -15.61 -28.01
N GLU A 49 -12.20 -14.40 -27.79
CA GLU A 49 -10.78 -14.09 -27.97
C GLU A 49 -10.00 -14.01 -26.66
N LYS A 50 -10.67 -13.75 -25.53
CA LYS A 50 -10.11 -13.61 -24.17
C LYS A 50 -8.96 -12.61 -24.04
N LYS A 51 -8.83 -11.64 -24.97
CA LYS A 51 -7.75 -10.66 -24.96
C LYS A 51 -8.02 -9.48 -24.04
N PHE A 52 -9.25 -8.99 -24.06
CA PHE A 52 -9.67 -7.85 -23.27
C PHE A 52 -11.19 -7.90 -23.03
N PHE A 53 -11.58 -7.46 -21.87
CA PHE A 53 -12.97 -7.21 -21.52
C PHE A 53 -13.26 -5.72 -21.69
N ILE A 54 -14.38 -5.35 -22.30
CA ILE A 54 -14.79 -3.96 -22.53
C ILE A 54 -16.25 -3.81 -22.17
N MET A 55 -16.60 -2.71 -21.48
CA MET A 55 -17.97 -2.40 -21.12
C MET A 55 -18.19 -0.88 -21.08
N ILE A 56 -19.27 -0.40 -21.71
CA ILE A 56 -19.77 0.97 -21.58
C ILE A 56 -20.51 1.06 -20.25
N SER A 57 -20.05 1.95 -19.35
CA SER A 57 -20.58 2.05 -17.99
C SER A 57 -21.43 3.29 -17.76
N ASP A 58 -21.18 4.37 -18.48
CA ASP A 58 -21.94 5.63 -18.33
C ASP A 58 -21.97 6.41 -19.64
N ILE A 59 -23.09 7.12 -19.88
CA ILE A 59 -23.20 8.12 -20.95
C ILE A 59 -23.93 9.31 -20.38
N ARG A 60 -23.26 10.47 -20.39
CA ARG A 60 -23.82 11.76 -19.94
C ARG A 60 -23.61 12.81 -20.99
N LYS A 61 -24.70 13.31 -21.56
CA LYS A 61 -24.65 14.25 -22.67
C LYS A 61 -23.81 13.67 -23.82
N ASP A 62 -22.69 14.35 -24.12
CA ASP A 62 -21.79 13.98 -25.21
C ASP A 62 -20.57 13.17 -24.73
N LYS A 63 -20.56 12.73 -23.45
CA LYS A 63 -19.44 11.97 -22.87
C LYS A 63 -19.84 10.54 -22.55
N MET A 64 -19.05 9.60 -23.05
CA MET A 64 -19.18 8.18 -22.78
C MET A 64 -18.04 7.72 -21.90
N THR A 65 -18.35 6.90 -20.90
CA THR A 65 -17.37 6.20 -20.06
C THR A 65 -17.34 4.73 -20.45
N ILE A 66 -16.15 4.23 -20.77
CA ILE A 66 -15.90 2.85 -21.14
C ILE A 66 -14.85 2.31 -20.17
N VAL A 67 -15.09 1.15 -19.57
CA VAL A 67 -14.09 0.44 -18.79
C VAL A 67 -13.58 -0.78 -19.55
N ALA A 68 -12.30 -1.07 -19.42
CA ALA A 68 -11.68 -2.21 -20.05
C ALA A 68 -10.67 -2.88 -19.13
N GLU A 69 -10.61 -4.20 -19.19
CA GLU A 69 -9.57 -5.02 -18.60
C GLU A 69 -8.75 -5.66 -19.73
N LEU A 70 -7.43 -5.51 -19.64
CA LEU A 70 -6.48 -6.02 -20.59
C LEU A 70 -5.52 -6.99 -19.92
N GLU A 71 -5.21 -8.09 -20.62
CA GLU A 71 -4.07 -8.93 -20.25
C GLU A 71 -2.76 -8.14 -20.46
N MET A 72 -1.72 -8.48 -19.67
CA MET A 72 -0.45 -7.75 -19.66
C MET A 72 0.24 -7.70 -21.02
N GLU A 73 0.08 -8.75 -21.82
CA GLU A 73 0.71 -8.88 -23.13
C GLU A 73 -0.03 -8.14 -24.26
N VAL A 74 -1.21 -7.59 -23.97
CA VAL A 74 -2.04 -6.90 -24.97
C VAL A 74 -1.64 -5.43 -25.05
N ASP A 75 -1.34 -4.94 -26.26
CA ASP A 75 -1.13 -3.52 -26.48
C ASP A 75 -2.44 -2.74 -26.24
N PRO A 76 -2.46 -1.74 -25.36
CA PRO A 76 -3.65 -0.90 -25.13
C PRO A 76 -4.24 -0.29 -26.43
N ARG A 77 -3.43 -0.12 -27.45
CA ARG A 77 -3.87 0.37 -28.79
C ARG A 77 -4.81 -0.61 -29.47
N GLU A 78 -4.57 -1.92 -29.32
CA GLU A 78 -5.48 -2.94 -29.89
C GLU A 78 -6.88 -2.82 -29.30
N CYS A 79 -6.99 -2.54 -27.98
CA CYS A 79 -8.26 -2.31 -27.31
C CYS A 79 -8.97 -1.08 -27.88
N VAL A 80 -8.27 0.05 -28.03
CA VAL A 80 -8.82 1.28 -28.62
C VAL A 80 -9.28 1.06 -30.06
N ASP A 81 -8.50 0.35 -30.86
CA ASP A 81 -8.86 0.04 -32.25
C ASP A 81 -10.08 -0.87 -32.33
N TYR A 82 -10.22 -1.78 -31.36
CA TYR A 82 -11.41 -2.64 -31.27
C TYR A 82 -12.65 -1.83 -30.86
N ILE A 83 -12.54 -0.92 -29.89
CA ILE A 83 -13.62 0.01 -29.53
C ILE A 83 -14.08 0.81 -30.77
N ARG A 84 -13.13 1.35 -31.54
CA ARG A 84 -13.42 2.13 -32.76
C ARG A 84 -14.09 1.32 -33.86
N LYS A 85 -13.86 0.03 -33.96
CA LYS A 85 -14.57 -0.84 -34.93
C LYS A 85 -16.06 -0.95 -34.62
N ILE A 86 -16.42 -0.92 -33.33
CA ILE A 86 -17.83 -0.99 -32.91
C ILE A 86 -18.48 0.40 -32.83
N LEU A 87 -17.69 1.40 -32.44
CA LEU A 87 -18.09 2.81 -32.25
C LEU A 87 -17.21 3.74 -33.11
N PRO A 88 -17.35 3.73 -34.44
CA PRO A 88 -16.43 4.42 -35.35
C PRO A 88 -16.46 5.95 -35.24
N GLU A 89 -17.57 6.53 -34.78
CA GLU A 89 -17.74 7.97 -34.67
C GLU A 89 -17.33 8.52 -33.28
N MET A 90 -16.83 7.66 -32.41
CA MET A 90 -16.35 8.03 -31.08
C MET A 90 -14.96 8.64 -31.13
N GLU A 91 -14.75 9.71 -30.40
CA GLU A 91 -13.44 10.35 -30.20
C GLU A 91 -12.95 10.13 -28.77
N LEU A 92 -11.79 9.46 -28.60
CA LEU A 92 -11.20 9.23 -27.29
C LEU A 92 -10.61 10.52 -26.73
N LEU A 93 -11.07 10.96 -25.56
CA LEU A 93 -10.61 12.16 -24.87
C LEU A 93 -9.55 11.89 -23.82
N ALA A 94 -9.71 10.82 -23.03
CA ALA A 94 -8.80 10.45 -21.96
C ALA A 94 -8.77 8.94 -21.74
N CYS A 95 -7.65 8.47 -21.20
CA CYS A 95 -7.44 7.09 -20.75
C CYS A 95 -6.69 7.14 -19.42
N GLU A 96 -7.22 6.50 -18.39
CA GLU A 96 -6.59 6.40 -17.07
C GLU A 96 -6.65 4.96 -16.57
N GLU A 97 -5.62 4.52 -15.87
CA GLU A 97 -5.65 3.27 -15.12
C GLU A 97 -6.46 3.47 -13.85
N ILE A 98 -7.32 2.49 -13.50
CA ILE A 98 -8.22 2.56 -12.35
C ILE A 98 -8.09 1.34 -11.44
N THR A 99 -8.53 1.50 -10.19
CA THR A 99 -8.53 0.42 -9.21
C THR A 99 -9.59 -0.64 -9.50
N SER A 100 -9.39 -1.83 -8.93
CA SER A 100 -10.39 -2.93 -9.02
C SER A 100 -11.74 -2.53 -8.45
N ASP A 101 -11.75 -1.71 -7.38
CA ASP A 101 -12.98 -1.22 -6.76
C ASP A 101 -13.72 -0.21 -7.65
N GLU A 102 -12.98 0.71 -8.28
CA GLU A 102 -13.56 1.64 -9.26
C GLU A 102 -14.10 0.91 -10.48
N PHE A 103 -13.35 -0.06 -11.00
CA PHE A 103 -13.78 -0.90 -12.12
C PHE A 103 -15.08 -1.65 -11.78
N TYR A 104 -15.12 -2.28 -10.60
CA TYR A 104 -16.32 -2.99 -10.14
C TYR A 104 -17.53 -2.06 -9.96
N LYS A 105 -17.33 -0.85 -9.44
CA LYS A 105 -18.40 0.16 -9.34
C LYS A 105 -18.96 0.54 -10.69
N GLU A 106 -18.12 0.71 -11.70
CA GLU A 106 -18.56 0.99 -13.07
C GLU A 106 -19.36 -0.19 -13.66
N MET A 107 -18.92 -1.43 -13.43
CA MET A 107 -19.67 -2.62 -13.85
C MET A 107 -21.08 -2.68 -13.18
N VAL A 108 -21.16 -2.43 -11.86
CA VAL A 108 -22.43 -2.40 -11.12
C VAL A 108 -23.35 -1.29 -11.64
N ARG A 109 -22.78 -0.14 -12.06
CA ARG A 109 -23.56 0.93 -12.70
C ARG A 109 -24.22 0.45 -13.99
N THR A 110 -23.50 -0.29 -14.83
CA THR A 110 -24.00 -0.87 -16.07
C THR A 110 -25.16 -1.84 -15.81
N GLU A 111 -25.06 -2.68 -14.77
CA GLU A 111 -26.13 -3.59 -14.37
C GLU A 111 -27.38 -2.84 -13.89
N ARG A 112 -27.21 -1.83 -13.03
CA ARG A 112 -28.32 -1.01 -12.52
C ARG A 112 -29.08 -0.27 -13.62
N ASN A 113 -28.36 0.16 -14.64
CA ASN A 113 -28.93 0.82 -15.81
C ASN A 113 -29.53 -0.17 -16.81
N ASN A 114 -29.41 -1.49 -16.55
CA ASN A 114 -29.75 -2.59 -17.45
C ASN A 114 -29.10 -2.42 -18.87
N TRP A 115 -27.87 -1.98 -18.90
CA TRP A 115 -27.06 -1.86 -20.11
C TRP A 115 -26.24 -3.11 -20.40
N THR A 116 -26.44 -4.15 -19.64
CA THR A 116 -25.84 -5.48 -19.83
C THR A 116 -26.80 -6.56 -19.41
N GLU A 117 -26.76 -7.68 -20.12
CA GLU A 117 -27.44 -8.93 -19.75
C GLU A 117 -26.55 -9.83 -18.87
N CYS A 118 -25.29 -9.42 -18.66
CA CYS A 118 -24.33 -10.18 -17.88
C CYS A 118 -24.60 -10.02 -16.38
N TYR A 119 -24.47 -11.11 -15.64
CA TYR A 119 -24.53 -11.07 -14.20
C TYR A 119 -23.18 -10.62 -13.61
N ILE A 120 -23.13 -9.39 -13.14
CA ILE A 120 -21.88 -8.71 -12.72
C ILE A 120 -21.13 -9.46 -11.62
N ARG A 121 -21.86 -10.11 -10.70
CA ARG A 121 -21.23 -10.88 -9.62
C ARG A 121 -20.39 -12.05 -10.17
N SER A 122 -20.91 -12.79 -11.14
CA SER A 122 -20.15 -13.86 -11.81
C SER A 122 -18.96 -13.31 -12.55
N MET A 123 -19.12 -12.16 -13.21
CA MET A 123 -18.02 -11.52 -13.94
C MET A 123 -16.87 -11.06 -13.03
N LYS A 124 -17.21 -10.62 -11.81
CA LYS A 124 -16.17 -10.27 -10.81
C LYS A 124 -15.27 -11.47 -10.51
N GLU A 125 -15.85 -12.66 -10.42
CA GLU A 125 -15.11 -13.91 -10.20
C GLU A 125 -14.31 -14.32 -11.44
N ASP A 126 -14.91 -14.20 -12.62
CA ASP A 126 -14.28 -14.54 -13.90
C ASP A 126 -13.07 -13.61 -14.19
N LEU A 127 -13.18 -12.32 -13.89
CA LEU A 127 -12.12 -11.32 -14.04
C LEU A 127 -11.09 -11.37 -12.91
N LYS A 128 -11.27 -12.22 -11.90
CA LYS A 128 -10.34 -12.39 -10.77
C LYS A 128 -9.97 -11.06 -10.11
N LEU A 129 -10.93 -10.16 -9.96
CA LEU A 129 -10.70 -8.87 -9.32
C LEU A 129 -10.25 -9.06 -7.88
N ALA A 130 -9.15 -8.43 -7.50
CA ALA A 130 -8.68 -8.42 -6.13
C ALA A 130 -9.65 -7.61 -5.26
N THR A 131 -10.16 -8.24 -4.22
CA THR A 131 -11.08 -7.60 -3.27
C THR A 131 -10.67 -8.01 -1.85
N GLU A 132 -11.09 -7.22 -0.87
CA GLU A 132 -10.96 -7.65 0.51
C GLU A 132 -11.64 -9.02 0.74
N PRO A 133 -11.07 -9.86 1.64
CA PRO A 133 -11.68 -11.13 1.99
C PRO A 133 -13.10 -10.91 2.55
N GLU A 134 -14.01 -11.82 2.23
CA GLU A 134 -15.38 -11.74 2.75
C GLU A 134 -15.35 -11.78 4.28
N HIS A 135 -15.96 -10.80 4.93
CA HIS A 135 -16.05 -10.75 6.38
C HIS A 135 -16.93 -11.89 6.89
N SER A 136 -16.32 -12.84 7.58
CA SER A 136 -17.07 -13.77 8.42
C SER A 136 -17.36 -13.11 9.77
N TYR A 137 -18.61 -13.14 10.20
CA TYR A 137 -19.02 -12.58 11.50
C TYR A 137 -18.28 -13.22 12.70
N TYR A 138 -17.68 -14.38 12.49
CA TYR A 138 -17.07 -15.20 13.56
C TYR A 138 -15.57 -15.35 13.46
N GLU A 139 -14.92 -14.91 12.37
CA GLU A 139 -13.49 -15.09 12.18
C GLU A 139 -12.80 -13.76 11.89
N PRO A 140 -11.60 -13.52 12.46
CA PRO A 140 -10.80 -12.36 12.11
C PRO A 140 -10.41 -12.43 10.63
N VAL A 141 -10.34 -11.26 9.99
CA VAL A 141 -9.92 -11.12 8.58
C VAL A 141 -8.53 -11.72 8.40
N ALA A 142 -8.35 -12.54 7.38
CA ALA A 142 -7.10 -13.26 7.13
C ALA A 142 -5.96 -12.33 6.67
N TYR A 143 -6.31 -11.22 6.01
CA TYR A 143 -5.39 -10.15 5.59
C TYR A 143 -6.20 -8.86 5.32
N GLN A 144 -5.51 -7.74 5.27
CA GLN A 144 -6.06 -6.47 4.77
C GLN A 144 -5.35 -6.11 3.48
N VAL A 145 -6.09 -5.64 2.48
CA VAL A 145 -5.52 -5.18 1.21
C VAL A 145 -6.03 -3.79 0.88
N SER A 146 -5.13 -2.93 0.46
CA SER A 146 -5.47 -1.66 -0.17
C SER A 146 -4.81 -1.56 -1.53
N GLU A 147 -5.47 -0.92 -2.48
CA GLU A 147 -4.99 -0.76 -3.84
C GLU A 147 -4.71 0.72 -4.10
N ARG A 148 -3.58 1.01 -4.74
CA ARG A 148 -3.18 2.35 -5.19
C ARG A 148 -2.73 2.28 -6.64
N ILE A 149 -2.95 3.38 -7.38
CA ILE A 149 -2.40 3.55 -8.72
C ILE A 149 -1.34 4.65 -8.67
N TYR A 150 -0.11 4.29 -8.96
CA TYR A 150 1.00 5.23 -9.11
C TYR A 150 1.05 5.75 -10.54
N THR A 151 1.41 7.02 -10.70
CA THR A 151 1.59 7.63 -12.02
C THR A 151 3.00 8.17 -12.17
N SER A 152 3.54 8.09 -13.38
CA SER A 152 4.84 8.69 -13.70
C SER A 152 4.71 10.16 -14.17
N GLN A 153 3.48 10.65 -14.37
CA GLN A 153 3.25 11.97 -15.00
C GLN A 153 3.81 13.16 -14.22
N ASP A 154 3.87 13.04 -12.89
CA ASP A 154 4.40 14.09 -12.01
C ASP A 154 5.83 13.86 -11.55
N MET A 155 6.47 12.78 -11.99
CA MET A 155 7.82 12.41 -11.60
C MET A 155 8.81 12.62 -12.75
N ASN A 156 9.82 13.41 -12.47
CA ASN A 156 11.04 13.44 -13.26
C ASN A 156 12.24 13.27 -12.31
N ARG A 157 13.41 12.94 -12.83
CA ARG A 157 14.62 12.71 -12.04
C ARG A 157 14.96 13.89 -11.11
N GLN A 158 14.64 15.12 -11.49
CA GLN A 158 14.88 16.29 -10.66
C GLN A 158 13.94 16.32 -9.43
N LYS A 159 12.63 16.14 -9.62
CA LYS A 159 11.67 16.05 -8.51
C LYS A 159 11.99 14.90 -7.56
N GLN A 160 12.38 13.74 -8.12
CA GLN A 160 12.79 12.60 -7.31
C GLN A 160 14.04 12.91 -6.49
N SER A 161 15.04 13.59 -7.09
CA SER A 161 16.25 14.00 -6.37
C SER A 161 15.92 14.97 -5.23
N GLU A 162 14.98 15.86 -5.40
CA GLU A 162 14.49 16.78 -4.36
C GLU A 162 13.78 16.00 -3.24
N GLN A 163 12.86 15.11 -3.58
CA GLN A 163 12.15 14.26 -2.61
C GLN A 163 13.10 13.33 -1.85
N MET A 164 14.10 12.77 -2.53
CA MET A 164 15.13 11.94 -1.89
C MET A 164 15.93 12.67 -0.82
N GLN A 165 16.10 14.01 -0.92
CA GLN A 165 16.75 14.79 0.11
C GLN A 165 15.89 14.98 1.37
N GLU A 166 14.59 14.83 1.23
CA GLU A 166 13.61 15.01 2.31
C GLU A 166 13.32 13.72 3.07
N ILE A 167 13.59 12.54 2.49
CA ILE A 167 13.30 11.24 3.13
C ILE A 167 14.46 10.74 4.00
N MET A 168 14.14 9.83 4.93
CA MET A 168 15.11 9.19 5.83
C MET A 168 15.54 7.83 5.30
N ALA A 169 16.14 7.79 4.11
CA ALA A 169 16.66 6.57 3.51
C ALA A 169 18.19 6.45 3.69
N SER A 170 18.71 5.22 3.77
CA SER A 170 20.15 4.94 3.79
C SER A 170 20.75 5.00 2.39
N GLU A 171 22.08 4.87 2.32
CA GLU A 171 22.82 4.89 1.05
C GLU A 171 22.33 3.81 0.06
N SER A 172 21.91 2.64 0.55
CA SER A 172 21.38 1.56 -0.29
C SER A 172 20.17 1.98 -1.17
N PHE A 173 19.35 2.92 -0.70
CA PHE A 173 18.25 3.46 -1.49
C PHE A 173 18.76 4.35 -2.63
N TYR A 174 19.74 5.22 -2.34
CA TYR A 174 20.31 6.11 -3.36
C TYR A 174 21.07 5.32 -4.42
N GLU A 175 21.82 4.30 -4.03
CA GLU A 175 22.50 3.39 -4.95
C GLU A 175 21.52 2.66 -5.87
N GLU A 176 20.35 2.25 -5.33
CA GLU A 176 19.32 1.60 -6.13
C GLU A 176 18.68 2.57 -7.13
N MET A 177 18.42 3.80 -6.71
CA MET A 177 17.91 4.84 -7.62
C MET A 177 18.89 5.12 -8.76
N GLU A 178 20.20 5.18 -8.49
CA GLU A 178 21.21 5.31 -9.54
C GLU A 178 21.22 4.10 -10.49
N ARG A 179 21.04 2.89 -9.98
CA ARG A 179 20.90 1.68 -10.83
C ARG A 179 19.69 1.71 -11.73
N ILE A 180 18.52 2.14 -11.20
CA ILE A 180 17.27 2.26 -11.99
C ILE A 180 17.48 3.23 -13.17
N TYR A 181 18.17 4.36 -12.94
CA TYR A 181 18.41 5.39 -13.94
C TYR A 181 19.69 5.19 -14.75
N ALA A 182 20.46 4.13 -14.50
CA ALA A 182 21.72 3.88 -15.18
C ALA A 182 21.52 3.82 -16.71
N PRO A 183 22.39 4.50 -17.50
CA PRO A 183 22.25 4.58 -18.96
C PRO A 183 22.32 3.23 -19.66
N GLU A 184 23.04 2.26 -19.07
CA GLU A 184 23.18 0.88 -19.58
C GLU A 184 21.91 0.03 -19.39
N ASN A 185 20.97 0.47 -18.56
CA ASN A 185 19.72 -0.24 -18.36
C ASN A 185 18.74 0.08 -19.50
N GLU A 186 18.26 -0.96 -20.15
CA GLU A 186 17.28 -0.82 -21.19
C GLU A 186 15.92 -0.44 -20.61
N LYS A 187 15.32 0.64 -21.17
CA LYS A 187 14.01 1.15 -20.73
C LYS A 187 12.88 0.35 -21.35
N ARG A 188 12.65 -0.82 -20.83
CA ARG A 188 11.50 -1.66 -21.20
C ARG A 188 11.22 -2.71 -20.11
N PHE A 189 9.99 -3.16 -20.07
CA PHE A 189 9.62 -4.29 -19.24
C PHE A 189 9.97 -5.60 -19.97
N VAL A 190 10.72 -6.46 -19.29
CA VAL A 190 11.03 -7.83 -19.71
C VAL A 190 10.93 -8.83 -18.56
N GLY A 191 10.54 -8.35 -17.37
CA GLY A 191 10.48 -9.08 -16.11
C GLY A 191 11.29 -8.41 -15.01
N HIS A 192 11.25 -8.97 -13.82
CA HIS A 192 11.91 -8.42 -12.64
C HIS A 192 13.15 -9.25 -12.30
N PRO A 193 14.37 -8.69 -12.47
CA PRO A 193 15.61 -9.38 -12.12
C PRO A 193 15.82 -9.45 -10.60
N VAL A 194 15.22 -8.53 -9.87
CA VAL A 194 15.29 -8.41 -8.41
C VAL A 194 13.97 -7.93 -7.83
N HIS A 195 13.76 -8.22 -6.56
CA HIS A 195 12.67 -7.68 -5.74
C HIS A 195 13.26 -6.88 -4.58
N TYR A 196 12.42 -6.31 -3.69
CA TYR A 196 12.91 -5.42 -2.65
C TYR A 196 12.51 -5.89 -1.26
N LEU A 197 13.43 -5.71 -0.30
CA LEU A 197 13.17 -5.81 1.14
C LEU A 197 13.43 -4.43 1.75
N ILE A 198 12.38 -3.76 2.20
CA ILE A 198 12.47 -2.46 2.87
C ILE A 198 12.40 -2.67 4.37
N THR A 199 13.45 -2.25 5.08
CA THR A 199 13.50 -2.29 6.54
C THR A 199 13.39 -0.87 7.10
N ALA A 200 12.36 -0.62 7.92
CA ALA A 200 12.08 0.69 8.48
C ALA A 200 11.66 0.62 9.95
N GLY A 201 11.76 1.73 10.65
CA GLY A 201 11.31 1.88 12.04
C GLY A 201 9.80 2.00 12.17
N ASP A 202 9.15 2.51 11.14
CA ASP A 202 7.69 2.56 11.01
C ASP A 202 7.23 2.51 9.54
N LYS A 203 5.92 2.37 9.36
CA LYS A 203 5.34 2.24 8.02
C LYS A 203 5.50 3.52 7.20
N ALA A 204 5.44 4.70 7.82
CA ALA A 204 5.54 5.94 7.07
C ALA A 204 6.92 6.10 6.40
N ALA A 205 8.00 5.67 7.07
CA ALA A 205 9.34 5.65 6.48
C ALA A 205 9.44 4.69 5.29
N ALA A 206 8.79 3.52 5.38
CA ALA A 206 8.72 2.59 4.27
C ALA A 206 7.90 3.15 3.10
N ASP A 207 6.75 3.74 3.39
CA ASP A 207 5.87 4.34 2.38
C ASP A 207 6.56 5.49 1.63
N ASP A 208 7.34 6.36 2.31
CA ASP A 208 8.11 7.41 1.66
C ASP A 208 9.11 6.86 0.62
N MET A 209 9.78 5.76 0.94
CA MET A 209 10.71 5.11 -0.01
C MET A 209 9.96 4.44 -1.17
N ILE A 210 8.82 3.80 -0.90
CA ILE A 210 7.99 3.14 -1.91
C ILE A 210 7.39 4.17 -2.86
N ASP A 211 6.93 5.32 -2.34
CA ASP A 211 6.31 6.41 -3.12
C ASP A 211 7.31 7.10 -4.08
N ILE A 212 8.61 6.87 -3.91
CA ILE A 212 9.64 7.28 -4.87
C ILE A 212 10.05 6.13 -5.78
N LEU A 213 10.21 4.92 -5.23
CA LEU A 213 10.71 3.75 -5.95
C LEU A 213 9.80 3.31 -7.09
N ILE A 214 8.49 3.17 -6.82
CA ILE A 214 7.54 2.69 -7.84
C ILE A 214 7.42 3.67 -9.02
N PRO A 215 7.24 4.99 -8.81
CA PRO A 215 7.24 5.94 -9.92
C PRO A 215 8.56 5.96 -10.73
N ALA A 216 9.71 5.76 -10.08
CA ALA A 216 10.99 5.67 -10.79
C ALA A 216 11.06 4.45 -11.71
N LEU A 217 10.57 3.31 -11.24
CA LEU A 217 10.48 2.09 -12.03
C LEU A 217 9.49 2.24 -13.20
N LEU A 218 8.36 2.93 -13.00
CA LEU A 218 7.40 3.26 -14.05
C LEU A 218 8.01 4.17 -15.12
N GLU A 219 8.69 5.25 -14.72
CA GLU A 219 9.36 6.19 -15.64
C GLU A 219 10.40 5.48 -16.50
N ASN A 220 11.10 4.50 -15.93
CA ASN A 220 12.09 3.70 -16.63
C ASN A 220 11.51 2.44 -17.31
N GLN A 221 10.17 2.36 -17.45
CA GLN A 221 9.47 1.26 -18.14
C GLN A 221 9.80 -0.14 -17.57
N ARG A 222 10.15 -0.20 -16.28
CA ARG A 222 10.39 -1.45 -15.54
C ARG A 222 9.10 -2.02 -14.95
N LEU A 223 8.02 -1.24 -15.00
CA LEU A 223 6.65 -1.63 -14.70
C LEU A 223 5.75 -1.23 -15.86
N LEU A 224 4.73 -2.03 -16.15
CA LEU A 224 3.70 -1.75 -17.18
C LEU A 224 2.49 -1.05 -16.58
N SER A 225 2.25 -1.24 -15.28
CA SER A 225 1.10 -0.76 -14.55
C SER A 225 1.56 -0.05 -13.28
N GLY A 226 0.93 1.08 -12.97
CA GLY A 226 1.12 1.79 -11.70
C GLY A 226 0.40 1.15 -10.52
N ARG A 227 -0.31 0.04 -10.76
CA ARG A 227 -1.06 -0.65 -9.71
C ARG A 227 -0.14 -1.26 -8.67
N ALA A 228 -0.45 -0.96 -7.40
CA ALA A 228 0.18 -1.59 -6.25
C ALA A 228 -0.87 -2.05 -5.26
N TYR A 229 -0.82 -3.33 -4.91
CA TYR A 229 -1.57 -3.88 -3.79
C TYR A 229 -0.71 -3.87 -2.53
N ASP A 230 -1.16 -3.17 -1.50
CA ASP A 230 -0.53 -3.16 -0.16
C ASP A 230 -1.28 -4.15 0.73
N VAL A 231 -0.64 -5.27 1.03
CA VAL A 231 -1.19 -6.38 1.83
C VAL A 231 -0.59 -6.34 3.23
N GLN A 232 -1.47 -6.22 4.21
CA GLN A 232 -1.11 -6.03 5.61
C GLN A 232 -1.79 -7.06 6.51
N LYS A 233 -1.29 -7.21 7.74
CA LYS A 233 -1.88 -8.05 8.79
C LYS A 233 -2.17 -9.49 8.33
N MET A 234 -1.29 -10.03 7.50
CA MET A 234 -1.44 -11.39 7.00
C MET A 234 -1.36 -12.41 8.15
N THR A 235 -2.28 -13.35 8.15
CA THR A 235 -2.29 -14.50 9.03
C THR A 235 -1.99 -15.79 8.24
N HIS A 236 -1.70 -16.88 8.95
CA HIS A 236 -1.53 -18.20 8.33
C HIS A 236 -2.76 -18.71 7.56
N LYS A 237 -3.91 -18.04 7.70
CA LYS A 237 -5.14 -18.36 6.97
C LYS A 237 -5.23 -17.69 5.60
N ALA A 238 -4.38 -16.69 5.33
CA ALA A 238 -4.44 -15.88 4.10
C ALA A 238 -4.41 -16.76 2.83
N GLU A 239 -3.58 -17.79 2.80
CA GLU A 239 -3.48 -18.72 1.66
C GLU A 239 -4.78 -19.49 1.37
N ARG A 240 -5.65 -19.65 2.37
CA ARG A 240 -6.91 -20.38 2.22
C ARG A 240 -8.05 -19.52 1.69
N GLU A 241 -7.87 -18.21 1.65
CA GLU A 241 -8.84 -17.28 1.10
C GLU A 241 -8.77 -17.30 -0.43
N GLY A 242 -9.87 -17.63 -1.08
CA GLY A 242 -9.92 -17.76 -2.55
C GLY A 242 -9.49 -16.50 -3.31
N ASN A 243 -9.67 -15.32 -2.71
CA ASN A 243 -9.30 -14.03 -3.29
C ASN A 243 -7.81 -13.69 -3.10
N PHE A 244 -7.04 -14.43 -2.29
CA PHE A 244 -5.63 -14.15 -2.07
C PHE A 244 -4.81 -14.27 -3.35
N ASP A 245 -5.08 -15.27 -4.17
CA ASP A 245 -4.44 -15.44 -5.48
C ASP A 245 -4.74 -14.30 -6.47
N ASN A 246 -5.92 -13.70 -6.36
CA ASN A 246 -6.32 -12.61 -7.23
C ASN A 246 -5.46 -11.35 -7.03
N ILE A 247 -4.88 -11.15 -5.84
CA ILE A 247 -3.96 -10.06 -5.56
C ILE A 247 -2.72 -10.18 -6.48
N PHE A 248 -2.12 -11.36 -6.53
CA PHE A 248 -0.89 -11.57 -7.31
C PHE A 248 -1.16 -11.61 -8.81
N SER A 249 -2.22 -12.28 -9.23
CA SER A 249 -2.63 -12.32 -10.64
C SER A 249 -3.07 -10.94 -11.14
N GLY A 250 -3.78 -10.16 -10.31
CA GLY A 250 -4.20 -8.80 -10.60
C GLY A 250 -3.05 -7.80 -10.66
N ALA A 251 -1.95 -8.06 -9.94
CA ALA A 251 -0.75 -7.22 -9.92
C ALA A 251 0.20 -7.46 -11.08
N LYS A 252 -0.09 -8.35 -12.02
CA LYS A 252 0.78 -8.58 -13.18
C LYS A 252 1.06 -7.29 -13.94
N GLY A 253 2.34 -7.00 -14.15
CA GLY A 253 2.83 -5.74 -14.72
C GLY A 253 2.99 -4.61 -13.72
N GLY A 254 2.50 -4.76 -12.49
CA GLY A 254 2.59 -3.81 -11.38
C GLY A 254 3.28 -4.40 -10.15
N THR A 255 2.81 -4.06 -8.96
CA THR A 255 3.52 -4.30 -7.70
C THR A 255 2.61 -4.93 -6.63
N VAL A 256 3.17 -5.84 -5.82
CA VAL A 256 2.59 -6.29 -4.54
C VAL A 256 3.52 -5.89 -3.41
N ILE A 257 3.01 -5.13 -2.45
CA ILE A 257 3.69 -4.72 -1.23
C ILE A 257 3.18 -5.63 -0.11
N LEU A 258 4.09 -6.32 0.57
CA LEU A 258 3.78 -7.31 1.60
C LEU A 258 4.36 -6.86 2.93
N SER A 259 3.52 -6.37 3.83
CA SER A 259 3.94 -6.04 5.19
C SER A 259 4.15 -7.32 5.99
N LEU A 260 5.40 -7.55 6.42
CA LEU A 260 5.79 -8.70 7.23
C LEU A 260 5.43 -8.54 8.72
N GLU A 261 4.43 -7.69 9.01
CA GLU A 261 3.88 -7.54 10.35
C GLU A 261 2.88 -8.67 10.62
N GLY A 262 3.00 -9.33 11.75
CA GLY A 262 2.03 -10.31 12.18
C GLY A 262 2.08 -10.49 13.71
N GLU A 263 1.11 -11.14 14.30
CA GLU A 263 1.13 -11.48 15.72
C GLU A 263 2.21 -12.53 16.00
N LYS A 264 3.00 -12.32 17.06
CA LYS A 264 3.90 -13.36 17.57
C LYS A 264 3.05 -14.58 17.94
N SER A 265 3.03 -15.59 17.09
CA SER A 265 2.42 -16.86 17.46
C SER A 265 3.28 -17.51 18.52
N THR A 266 2.86 -17.41 19.79
CA THR A 266 3.48 -18.13 20.90
C THR A 266 2.76 -19.48 21.10
N GLY A 267 3.50 -20.57 21.13
CA GLY A 267 2.98 -21.90 21.46
C GLY A 267 2.74 -22.79 20.24
N ARG A 268 1.71 -23.66 20.31
CA ARG A 268 1.40 -24.71 19.31
C ARG A 268 1.10 -24.18 17.89
N TYR A 269 1.00 -22.87 17.70
CA TYR A 269 0.70 -22.20 16.42
C TYR A 269 1.96 -21.63 15.73
N ALA A 270 3.16 -21.90 16.24
CA ALA A 270 4.41 -21.47 15.61
C ALA A 270 4.59 -22.01 14.17
N THR A 271 3.91 -23.09 13.81
CA THR A 271 3.89 -23.64 12.44
C THR A 271 3.16 -22.77 11.45
N GLY A 272 2.22 -21.91 11.88
CA GLY A 272 1.45 -21.05 10.98
C GLY A 272 2.29 -20.00 10.23
N ASN A 273 3.39 -19.53 10.86
CA ASN A 273 4.28 -18.57 10.19
C ASN A 273 5.14 -19.25 9.11
N TYR A 274 5.52 -20.50 9.31
CA TYR A 274 6.24 -21.27 8.30
C TYR A 274 5.36 -21.55 7.07
N ASP A 275 4.09 -21.88 7.28
CA ASP A 275 3.14 -22.11 6.19
C ASP A 275 2.92 -20.83 5.36
N LEU A 276 2.79 -19.66 6.02
CA LEU A 276 2.68 -18.37 5.33
C LEU A 276 3.97 -18.03 4.56
N ALA A 277 5.15 -18.25 5.14
CA ALA A 277 6.42 -18.03 4.48
C ALA A 277 6.56 -18.86 3.21
N LYS A 278 6.22 -20.15 3.31
CA LYS A 278 6.22 -21.06 2.16
C LYS A 278 5.22 -20.65 1.09
N ALA A 279 4.02 -20.22 1.50
CA ALA A 279 3.01 -19.72 0.58
C ALA A 279 3.50 -18.48 -0.18
N LEU A 280 4.10 -17.51 0.51
CA LEU A 280 4.69 -16.32 -0.11
C LEU A 280 5.85 -16.67 -1.04
N GLY A 281 6.73 -17.60 -0.67
CA GLY A 281 7.78 -18.12 -1.54
C GLY A 281 7.24 -18.77 -2.81
N ASN A 282 6.15 -19.53 -2.71
CA ASN A 282 5.47 -20.11 -3.88
C ASN A 282 4.88 -19.03 -4.79
N LYS A 283 4.24 -17.97 -4.21
CA LYS A 283 3.72 -16.85 -4.99
C LYS A 283 4.82 -16.08 -5.69
N LEU A 284 5.95 -15.88 -5.02
CA LEU A 284 7.12 -15.24 -5.63
C LEU A 284 7.65 -16.06 -6.82
N ASN A 285 7.72 -17.39 -6.70
CA ASN A 285 8.11 -18.26 -7.82
C ASN A 285 7.13 -18.22 -8.99
N GLU A 286 5.83 -18.15 -8.69
CA GLU A 286 4.78 -18.17 -9.72
C GLU A 286 4.66 -16.82 -10.45
N TYR A 287 4.72 -15.71 -9.72
CA TYR A 287 4.43 -14.37 -10.24
C TYR A 287 5.65 -13.45 -10.34
N GLY A 288 6.80 -13.80 -9.76
CA GLY A 288 7.97 -12.90 -9.64
C GLY A 288 8.50 -12.36 -10.97
N ASN A 289 8.35 -13.09 -12.07
CA ASN A 289 8.76 -12.57 -13.38
C ASN A 289 7.84 -11.45 -13.90
N SER A 290 6.55 -11.47 -13.53
CA SER A 290 5.54 -10.54 -14.06
C SER A 290 5.07 -9.50 -13.05
N THR A 291 5.37 -9.68 -11.77
CA THR A 291 4.91 -8.85 -10.66
C THR A 291 6.10 -8.46 -9.79
N LEU A 292 6.24 -7.18 -9.49
CA LEU A 292 7.24 -6.71 -8.54
C LEU A 292 6.78 -7.00 -7.11
N PHE A 293 7.64 -7.60 -6.30
CA PHE A 293 7.40 -7.81 -4.88
C PHE A 293 8.24 -6.83 -4.06
N ILE A 294 7.59 -6.15 -3.12
CA ILE A 294 8.23 -5.30 -2.11
C ILE A 294 7.82 -5.83 -0.74
N PHE A 295 8.78 -6.42 -0.04
CA PHE A 295 8.59 -6.87 1.35
C PHE A 295 8.93 -5.73 2.29
N VAL A 296 8.06 -5.46 3.28
CA VAL A 296 8.25 -4.40 4.28
C VAL A 296 8.41 -5.02 5.66
N ASP A 297 9.60 -4.89 6.24
CA ASP A 297 9.92 -5.33 7.60
C ASP A 297 10.02 -4.11 8.52
N ILE A 298 9.07 -3.98 9.45
CA ILE A 298 9.06 -2.87 10.42
C ILE A 298 9.83 -3.29 11.67
N SER A 299 10.98 -2.63 11.89
CA SER A 299 11.86 -2.89 13.02
C SER A 299 11.13 -2.70 14.36
N GLY A 300 11.14 -3.74 15.19
CA GLY A 300 10.49 -3.75 16.51
C GLY A 300 9.17 -4.54 16.55
N ASN A 301 8.52 -4.77 15.41
CA ASN A 301 7.32 -5.61 15.28
C ASN A 301 7.62 -6.95 14.61
N ARG A 302 8.89 -7.39 14.57
CA ARG A 302 9.28 -8.65 13.95
C ARG A 302 8.46 -9.81 14.51
N SER A 303 7.36 -10.09 13.83
CA SER A 303 6.54 -11.27 14.08
C SER A 303 6.87 -12.38 13.10
N VAL A 304 7.42 -11.99 11.97
CA VAL A 304 7.91 -12.90 10.95
C VAL A 304 9.35 -13.23 11.33
N SER A 305 9.62 -14.49 11.63
CA SER A 305 10.94 -14.95 12.03
C SER A 305 11.95 -14.72 10.92
N ASP A 306 13.24 -14.66 11.28
CA ASP A 306 14.34 -14.66 10.31
C ASP A 306 14.24 -15.84 9.34
N ASP A 307 13.58 -16.94 9.74
CA ASP A 307 13.27 -18.11 8.90
C ASP A 307 12.35 -17.78 7.73
N THR A 308 11.37 -16.87 7.91
CA THR A 308 10.48 -16.45 6.81
C THR A 308 11.23 -15.65 5.77
N ILE A 309 12.08 -14.70 6.21
CA ILE A 309 12.93 -13.93 5.29
C ILE A 309 13.90 -14.88 4.58
N ALA A 310 14.47 -15.86 5.27
CA ALA A 310 15.35 -16.85 4.67
C ALA A 310 14.64 -17.72 3.61
N GLU A 311 13.39 -18.11 3.86
CA GLU A 311 12.58 -18.86 2.88
C GLU A 311 12.28 -18.01 1.64
N ILE A 312 11.92 -16.73 1.81
CA ILE A 312 11.72 -15.79 0.70
C ILE A 312 13.03 -15.62 -0.08
N LEU A 313 14.16 -15.39 0.60
CA LEU A 313 15.48 -15.23 -0.03
C LEU A 313 15.95 -16.47 -0.78
N SER A 314 15.47 -17.66 -0.43
CA SER A 314 15.80 -18.88 -1.17
C SER A 314 15.17 -18.93 -2.56
N ASN A 315 14.16 -18.10 -2.81
CA ASN A 315 13.35 -18.13 -4.03
C ASN A 315 13.57 -16.91 -4.95
N ALA A 316 14.20 -15.82 -4.46
CA ALA A 316 14.48 -14.64 -5.29
C ALA A 316 15.63 -13.80 -4.74
N ASP A 317 16.24 -13.03 -5.65
CA ASP A 317 17.22 -12.01 -5.29
C ASP A 317 16.49 -10.77 -4.78
N LEU A 318 16.83 -10.33 -3.55
CA LEU A 318 16.29 -9.13 -2.92
C LEU A 318 17.35 -8.06 -2.78
N ILE A 319 17.00 -6.84 -3.17
CA ILE A 319 17.75 -5.64 -2.80
C ILE A 319 17.21 -5.13 -1.47
N GLN A 320 18.08 -5.01 -0.48
CA GLN A 320 17.72 -4.47 0.82
C GLN A 320 17.85 -2.96 0.81
N ILE A 321 16.74 -2.28 1.14
CA ILE A 321 16.64 -0.84 1.32
C ILE A 321 16.32 -0.58 2.80
N GLN A 322 16.99 0.40 3.41
CA GLN A 322 16.84 0.66 4.84
C GLN A 322 16.54 2.12 5.14
N GLU A 323 15.69 2.35 6.15
CA GLU A 323 15.59 3.65 6.80
C GLU A 323 16.91 4.00 7.48
N CYS A 324 17.26 5.28 7.50
CA CYS A 324 18.32 5.80 8.36
C CYS A 324 17.78 6.87 9.31
N GLN A 325 18.57 7.16 10.35
CA GLN A 325 18.30 8.31 11.20
C GLN A 325 19.00 9.55 10.63
N GLY A 326 18.31 10.69 10.65
CA GLY A 326 18.85 11.98 10.20
C GLY A 326 19.28 12.87 11.35
N ASP A 327 20.17 13.78 11.07
CA ASP A 327 20.52 14.87 11.99
C ASP A 327 19.38 15.91 12.11
N LEU A 328 19.56 16.93 12.93
CA LEU A 328 18.56 17.98 13.13
C LEU A 328 18.22 18.71 11.82
N LYS A 329 19.20 18.92 10.92
CA LYS A 329 18.98 19.61 9.65
C LYS A 329 18.03 18.80 8.75
N ARG A 330 18.30 17.52 8.62
CA ARG A 330 17.49 16.60 7.80
C ARG A 330 16.08 16.41 8.43
N ALA A 331 16.01 16.25 9.75
CA ALA A 331 14.76 16.15 10.48
C ALA A 331 13.90 17.42 10.32
N SER A 332 14.54 18.61 10.35
CA SER A 332 13.84 19.89 10.15
C SER A 332 13.31 20.05 8.73
N ALA A 333 14.07 19.62 7.72
CA ALA A 333 13.63 19.64 6.32
C ALA A 333 12.43 18.72 6.11
N TYR A 334 12.49 17.50 6.61
CA TYR A 334 11.38 16.54 6.55
C TYR A 334 10.14 17.07 7.26
N LEU A 335 10.30 17.60 8.49
CA LEU A 335 9.19 18.16 9.27
C LEU A 335 8.55 19.36 8.57
N LYS A 336 9.35 20.19 7.90
CA LYS A 336 8.86 21.29 7.07
C LYS A 336 8.04 20.78 5.88
N GLY A 337 8.51 19.76 5.16
CA GLY A 337 7.78 19.14 4.05
C GLY A 337 6.42 18.56 4.49
N LEU A 338 6.34 17.98 5.69
CA LEU A 338 5.05 17.55 6.27
C LEU A 338 4.12 18.74 6.57
N ALA A 339 4.66 19.82 7.14
CA ALA A 339 3.88 21.01 7.47
C ALA A 339 3.35 21.73 6.23
N GLU A 340 4.11 21.79 5.15
CA GLU A 340 3.72 22.38 3.88
C GLU A 340 2.55 21.67 3.18
N LYS A 341 2.34 20.38 3.48
CA LYS A 341 1.19 19.60 2.98
C LYS A 341 -0.13 19.91 3.73
N THR A 342 -0.06 20.71 4.81
CA THR A 342 -1.25 21.08 5.61
C THR A 342 -1.82 22.42 5.17
N GLU A 343 -3.07 22.69 5.54
CA GLU A 343 -3.70 24.03 5.33
C GLU A 343 -3.19 25.08 6.33
N TYR A 344 -2.41 24.69 7.35
CA TYR A 344 -1.89 25.57 8.37
C TYR A 344 -0.45 25.98 8.09
N HIS A 345 -0.28 27.20 7.56
CA HIS A 345 1.01 27.74 7.11
C HIS A 345 1.62 28.80 8.04
N ASP A 346 0.97 29.13 9.17
CA ASP A 346 1.45 30.11 10.13
C ASP A 346 2.37 29.45 11.17
N TYR A 347 3.63 29.18 10.77
CA TYR A 347 4.65 28.58 11.63
C TYR A 347 6.07 29.02 11.26
N THR A 348 6.97 28.94 12.23
CA THR A 348 8.41 29.05 12.02
C THR A 348 9.08 27.68 12.15
N ILE A 349 10.27 27.50 11.57
CA ILE A 349 11.04 26.25 11.69
C ILE A 349 11.37 25.95 13.17
N ASP A 350 11.66 27.00 13.96
CA ASP A 350 11.96 26.85 15.40
C ASP A 350 10.75 26.33 16.17
N GLU A 351 9.54 26.76 15.81
CA GLU A 351 8.30 26.25 16.38
C GLU A 351 8.05 24.79 16.04
N LEU A 352 8.40 24.35 14.84
CA LEU A 352 8.32 22.95 14.45
C LEU A 352 9.32 22.09 15.21
N THR A 353 10.57 22.51 15.24
CA THR A 353 11.68 21.72 15.80
C THR A 353 11.65 21.62 17.31
N GLN A 354 10.97 22.56 18.03
CA GLN A 354 10.82 22.46 19.48
C GLN A 354 10.11 21.20 19.96
N TYR A 355 9.33 20.55 19.08
CA TYR A 355 8.60 19.31 19.39
C TYR A 355 9.46 18.05 19.20
N LEU A 356 10.62 18.16 18.56
CA LEU A 356 11.58 17.06 18.45
C LEU A 356 12.15 16.68 19.83
N PRO A 357 12.51 15.42 20.08
CA PRO A 357 13.14 14.98 21.31
C PRO A 357 14.48 15.68 21.54
N LYS A 358 14.59 16.52 22.57
CA LYS A 358 15.81 17.35 22.86
C LYS A 358 17.03 16.53 23.25
N GLU A 359 16.85 15.30 23.71
CA GLU A 359 17.94 14.44 24.19
C GLU A 359 18.61 13.64 23.06
N LYS A 360 18.02 13.63 21.86
CA LYS A 360 18.52 12.90 20.70
C LYS A 360 19.39 13.79 19.81
N LYS A 361 20.42 13.19 19.22
CA LYS A 361 21.24 13.82 18.17
C LYS A 361 20.81 13.36 16.76
N LEU A 362 20.24 12.18 16.68
CA LEU A 362 19.71 11.58 15.46
C LEU A 362 18.24 11.26 15.66
N TYR A 363 17.45 11.50 14.63
CA TYR A 363 15.98 11.39 14.64
C TYR A 363 15.53 10.35 13.62
N SER A 364 14.61 9.47 14.03
CA SER A 364 13.89 8.57 13.14
C SER A 364 12.67 9.27 12.56
N VAL A 365 12.08 8.68 11.52
CA VAL A 365 10.81 9.14 10.94
C VAL A 365 9.70 9.16 12.00
N SER A 366 9.64 8.17 12.88
CA SER A 366 8.71 8.15 14.03
C SER A 366 8.87 9.36 14.97
N ASP A 367 10.10 9.80 15.25
CA ASP A 367 10.33 10.99 16.08
C ASP A 367 9.75 12.24 15.39
N ILE A 368 9.90 12.33 14.08
CA ILE A 368 9.45 13.46 13.27
C ILE A 368 7.92 13.48 13.18
N TYR A 369 7.27 12.35 12.88
CA TYR A 369 5.81 12.26 12.85
C TYR A 369 5.20 12.56 14.23
N ASN A 370 5.82 12.10 15.31
CA ASN A 370 5.38 12.45 16.66
C ASN A 370 5.49 13.96 16.94
N ALA A 371 6.55 14.61 16.47
CA ALA A 371 6.72 16.05 16.57
C ALA A 371 5.68 16.80 15.73
N TYR A 372 5.50 16.38 14.48
CA TYR A 372 4.49 16.92 13.56
C TYR A 372 3.08 16.82 14.14
N ASN A 373 2.66 15.66 14.62
CA ASN A 373 1.32 15.45 15.17
C ASN A 373 1.07 16.33 16.41
N ARG A 374 2.08 16.53 17.25
CA ARG A 374 1.99 17.42 18.42
C ARG A 374 1.85 18.88 17.99
N TRP A 375 2.67 19.32 17.05
CA TRP A 375 2.62 20.68 16.51
C TRP A 375 1.26 20.93 15.81
N TYR A 376 0.87 20.08 14.90
CA TYR A 376 -0.37 20.22 14.14
C TYR A 376 -1.61 20.18 15.05
N GLY A 377 -1.67 19.22 15.96
CA GLY A 377 -2.77 19.11 16.93
C GLY A 377 -2.86 20.34 17.86
N ARG A 378 -1.72 20.98 18.19
CA ARG A 378 -1.74 22.25 18.93
C ARG A 378 -2.22 23.40 18.05
N GLY A 379 -1.73 23.51 16.82
CA GLY A 379 -2.15 24.50 15.84
C GLY A 379 -3.66 24.48 15.59
N LEU A 380 -4.22 23.29 15.39
CA LEU A 380 -5.67 23.12 15.26
C LEU A 380 -6.44 23.68 16.44
N LYS A 381 -6.01 23.42 17.67
CA LYS A 381 -6.70 23.87 18.89
C LYS A 381 -6.55 25.38 19.14
N THR A 382 -5.39 25.94 18.83
CA THR A 382 -5.10 27.34 19.15
C THR A 382 -5.57 28.31 18.07
N HIS A 383 -5.50 27.91 16.81
CA HIS A 383 -5.76 28.82 15.65
C HIS A 383 -7.09 28.53 14.95
N ILE A 384 -7.48 27.27 14.80
CA ILE A 384 -8.65 26.88 14.04
C ILE A 384 -9.84 26.59 14.96
N TYR A 385 -9.70 25.63 15.87
CA TYR A 385 -10.79 25.20 16.76
C TYR A 385 -10.65 25.79 18.17
N LYS A 386 -10.67 27.12 18.28
CA LYS A 386 -10.42 27.86 19.52
C LYS A 386 -11.40 27.57 20.67
N ALA A 387 -12.52 26.88 20.38
CA ALA A 387 -13.50 26.49 21.38
C ALA A 387 -13.02 25.36 22.32
N TYR A 388 -12.05 24.53 21.86
CA TYR A 388 -11.50 23.45 22.67
C TYR A 388 -10.53 23.97 23.70
N LYS A 389 -10.95 23.99 24.98
CA LYS A 389 -10.13 24.44 26.12
C LYS A 389 -9.37 23.25 26.70
N GLU A 390 -8.13 23.47 27.15
CA GLU A 390 -7.31 22.40 27.74
C GLU A 390 -7.97 21.68 28.91
N LYS A 391 -8.79 22.39 29.68
CA LYS A 391 -9.54 21.83 30.85
C LYS A 391 -10.60 20.80 30.45
N ASP A 392 -11.06 20.84 29.20
CA ASP A 392 -12.11 19.96 28.70
C ASP A 392 -11.52 18.65 28.10
N LEU A 393 -10.18 18.54 28.05
CA LEU A 393 -9.47 17.38 27.51
C LEU A 393 -9.06 16.44 28.64
N ILE A 394 -9.29 15.14 28.42
CA ILE A 394 -8.81 14.10 29.33
C ILE A 394 -7.28 14.03 29.22
N LYS A 395 -6.58 14.38 30.29
CA LYS A 395 -5.13 14.16 30.38
C LYS A 395 -4.88 12.75 30.91
N ILE A 396 -4.53 11.82 30.02
CA ILE A 396 -4.05 10.52 30.45
C ILE A 396 -2.59 10.71 30.90
N GLU A 397 -2.38 10.74 32.21
CA GLU A 397 -1.03 10.64 32.75
C GLU A 397 -0.52 9.23 32.47
N LEU A 398 0.30 9.08 31.44
CA LEU A 398 1.10 7.88 31.27
C LEU A 398 1.96 7.74 32.52
N LYS A 399 1.67 6.76 33.37
CA LYS A 399 2.57 6.40 34.47
C LYS A 399 3.95 6.22 33.85
N LYS A 400 4.89 7.11 34.18
CA LYS A 400 6.30 6.93 33.77
C LYS A 400 6.68 5.52 34.18
N LYS A 401 7.09 4.69 33.23
CA LYS A 401 7.68 3.39 33.54
C LYS A 401 8.84 3.70 34.48
N THR A 402 8.71 3.32 35.73
CA THR A 402 9.80 3.52 36.68
C THR A 402 10.95 2.61 36.23
N ASP A 403 12.14 3.17 36.09
CA ASP A 403 13.36 2.42 35.73
C ASP A 403 13.76 1.41 36.80
N LYS A 404 12.88 1.14 37.77
CA LYS A 404 13.10 0.24 38.90
C LYS A 404 11.91 -0.70 39.13
N PRO A 405 11.63 -1.64 38.21
CA PRO A 405 10.50 -2.60 38.35
C PRO A 405 10.55 -3.41 39.66
N TYR A 406 11.75 -3.69 40.13
CA TYR A 406 11.96 -4.38 41.42
C TYR A 406 11.43 -3.59 42.60
N LEU A 407 11.61 -2.26 42.65
CA LEU A 407 11.08 -1.42 43.75
C LEU A 407 9.55 -1.31 43.67
N GLU A 408 8.95 -1.36 42.50
CA GLU A 408 7.49 -1.44 42.35
C GLU A 408 6.96 -2.78 42.84
N LEU A 409 7.59 -3.88 42.43
CA LEU A 409 7.23 -5.20 42.96
C LEU A 409 7.29 -5.24 44.50
N GLN A 410 8.33 -4.66 45.08
CA GLN A 410 8.48 -4.62 46.54
C GLN A 410 7.37 -3.80 47.24
N LYS A 411 6.77 -2.81 46.60
CA LYS A 411 5.65 -1.99 47.13
C LYS A 411 4.29 -2.67 47.00
N MET A 412 4.14 -3.68 46.14
CA MET A 412 2.86 -4.39 46.01
C MET A 412 2.52 -5.20 47.26
N VAL A 413 1.25 -5.14 47.69
CA VAL A 413 0.78 -5.91 48.85
C VAL A 413 0.34 -7.30 48.40
N GLY A 414 0.63 -8.34 49.23
CA GLY A 414 0.12 -9.69 49.01
C GLY A 414 0.95 -10.60 48.08
N LEU A 415 2.14 -10.18 47.65
CA LEU A 415 3.00 -10.95 46.74
C LEU A 415 4.28 -11.47 47.44
N SER A 416 4.18 -11.93 48.67
CA SER A 416 5.35 -12.39 49.49
C SER A 416 6.20 -13.43 48.79
N ASP A 417 5.58 -14.45 48.21
CA ASP A 417 6.28 -15.54 47.57
C ASP A 417 6.97 -15.12 46.28
N VAL A 418 6.29 -14.26 45.47
CA VAL A 418 6.88 -13.69 44.27
C VAL A 418 8.07 -12.81 44.59
N LYS A 419 7.99 -12.00 45.65
CA LYS A 419 9.11 -11.16 46.14
C LYS A 419 10.29 -11.99 46.53
N LYS A 420 10.05 -13.06 47.33
CA LYS A 420 11.11 -14.00 47.76
C LYS A 420 11.82 -14.67 46.57
N VAL A 421 11.06 -15.21 45.62
CA VAL A 421 11.62 -15.82 44.42
C VAL A 421 12.43 -14.81 43.60
N THR A 422 11.93 -13.56 43.46
CA THR A 422 12.64 -12.50 42.74
C THR A 422 13.95 -12.12 43.42
N ASP A 423 13.96 -12.05 44.74
CA ASP A 423 15.17 -11.80 45.56
C ASP A 423 16.21 -12.91 45.37
N GLU A 424 15.77 -14.18 45.38
CA GLU A 424 16.63 -15.32 45.17
C GLU A 424 17.26 -15.30 43.76
N ILE A 425 16.47 -14.98 42.70
CA ILE A 425 16.95 -14.86 41.34
C ILE A 425 17.97 -13.71 41.22
N LEU A 426 17.73 -12.56 41.81
CA LEU A 426 18.65 -11.42 41.81
C LEU A 426 19.95 -11.74 42.57
N ALA A 427 19.87 -12.45 43.68
CA ALA A 427 21.03 -12.88 44.42
C ALA A 427 21.88 -13.89 43.60
N ALA A 428 21.24 -14.87 42.95
CA ALA A 428 21.90 -15.82 42.08
C ALA A 428 22.60 -15.14 40.90
N ALA A 429 21.92 -14.18 40.23
CA ALA A 429 22.50 -13.43 39.14
C ALA A 429 23.69 -12.55 39.55
N LYS A 430 23.65 -11.95 40.76
CA LYS A 430 24.78 -11.21 41.33
C LYS A 430 25.98 -12.13 41.63
N MET A 431 25.72 -13.33 42.21
CA MET A 431 26.77 -14.32 42.44
C MET A 431 27.41 -14.82 41.15
N GLN A 432 26.61 -15.08 40.13
CA GLN A 432 27.12 -15.50 38.81
C GLN A 432 27.99 -14.40 38.15
N LYS A 433 27.59 -13.15 38.27
CA LYS A 433 28.38 -11.99 37.76
C LYS A 433 29.70 -11.87 38.52
N MET A 434 29.69 -11.99 39.85
CA MET A 434 30.94 -12.02 40.65
C MET A 434 31.86 -13.19 40.31
N ARG A 435 31.34 -14.38 40.11
CA ARG A 435 32.14 -15.55 39.68
C ARG A 435 32.78 -15.31 38.30
N LYS A 436 32.07 -14.70 37.34
CA LYS A 436 32.63 -14.36 36.03
C LYS A 436 33.72 -13.27 36.11
N GLN A 437 33.63 -12.36 37.07
CA GLN A 437 34.64 -11.34 37.31
C GLN A 437 35.89 -11.91 37.95
N ILE A 438 35.74 -12.79 38.95
CA ILE A 438 36.85 -13.50 39.61
C ILE A 438 37.56 -14.45 38.64
N GLY A 439 36.80 -15.20 37.80
CA GLY A 439 37.39 -16.11 36.81
C GLY A 439 38.15 -15.40 35.68
N ARG A 440 37.94 -14.08 35.46
CA ARG A 440 38.74 -13.25 34.53
C ARG A 440 39.99 -12.65 35.15
N ALA A 441 40.09 -12.65 36.46
CA ALA A 441 41.24 -12.13 37.20
C ALA A 441 42.38 -13.16 37.38
N HIS A 442 42.15 -14.41 36.97
CA HIS A 442 43.12 -15.51 37.11
C HIS A 442 43.58 -16.11 35.77
N VAL A 443 43.45 -15.41 34.64
CA VAL A 443 44.03 -15.81 33.37
C VAL A 443 45.06 -14.80 32.92
#